data_adb70ff0ab47f3b71d6b70a614db35a1
#
_entry.id   adb70ff0ab47f3b71d6b70a614db35a1
#
_cell.length_a   1.000
_cell.length_b   1.000
_cell.length_c   1.000
_cell.angle_alpha   90.00
_cell.angle_beta   90.00
_cell.angle_gamma   90.00
#
_symmetry.space_group_name_H-M   'P 1'
#
loop_
_entity.id
_entity.type
_entity.pdbx_description
1 polymer ?
#
loop_
_entity_poly.entity_id
_entity_poly.type
_entity_poly.pdbx_seq_one_letter_code
_entity_poly.pdbx_strand_id
1 'polypeptide(L)'
;MRASGILMPVFSLPGPFGIGTLGSEATAFVDFLAEAKQTYWQILPIGPTGYGDSPYQSFSAFAGNPYFIDFRLLAADGYLTAEEIPAAQPVSTVDYGALYNQRPVLLKKAADRLLAAPSPAYEAFCTAQSFWLEDYALFMAVKAEQGQAGLADWPDALRCREPEVIAAAKARLADQIGYHKAVQFFFYTQWNALKAYANRKGVLLVGDIPIYVSPDSSDLWTQPELFQTDGQMHLTHVAGCPPDAFAADGQLWGNPLYDWPAHKATGFGWWKRRMKHATSIYDVVRIDHFRGFESYYSIPAENTTAAGGHWEKGPDRDFIHAMQQALGGGNIIAEDLGYLTPEVKAMLAESGYPGMKIMQFAFDSRESGNYLPHTYPRNSVVYTGTHDNVTTEGWRSNASAEDVAYACRYLRCTPETLTEGMICACLASVSDTAIIPLADWLHLGSEARINTPSTQGANWRWRLAQPLPAALAGHIAALTTLYERVPKAL
;
A
#
# COMPACT_ATOMS: atom_id res chain seq x y z
N MET A 1 -17.16 4.33 16.39
CA MET A 1 -18.34 3.72 15.67
C MET A 1 -17.91 2.34 15.21
N ARG A 2 -18.75 1.31 15.47
CA ARG A 2 -18.42 -0.06 15.00
C ARG A 2 -18.62 -0.14 13.49
N ALA A 3 -17.61 -0.66 12.78
CA ALA A 3 -17.63 -0.81 11.33
C ALA A 3 -16.87 -2.06 10.90
N SER A 4 -17.09 -2.51 9.68
CA SER A 4 -16.31 -3.60 9.06
C SER A 4 -15.87 -3.24 7.66
N GLY A 5 -14.90 -3.99 7.16
CA GLY A 5 -14.34 -3.85 5.83
C GLY A 5 -13.69 -5.13 5.31
N ILE A 6 -13.33 -5.09 4.05
CA ILE A 6 -12.60 -6.17 3.38
C ILE A 6 -11.27 -5.65 2.87
N LEU A 7 -10.19 -6.42 3.13
CA LEU A 7 -8.89 -6.19 2.53
C LEU A 7 -8.83 -6.95 1.20
N MET A 8 -8.63 -6.21 0.11
CA MET A 8 -8.47 -6.75 -1.24
C MET A 8 -7.60 -5.80 -2.06
N PRO A 9 -6.37 -6.19 -2.42
CA PRO A 9 -5.52 -5.36 -3.29
C PRO A 9 -6.14 -5.12 -4.65
N VAL A 10 -5.90 -3.95 -5.25
CA VAL A 10 -6.39 -3.64 -6.61
C VAL A 10 -5.85 -4.64 -7.62
N PHE A 11 -4.57 -5.02 -7.54
CA PHE A 11 -3.98 -5.99 -8.47
C PHE A 11 -4.61 -7.38 -8.39
N SER A 12 -5.23 -7.72 -7.24
CA SER A 12 -5.89 -9.01 -7.01
C SER A 12 -7.33 -9.08 -7.54
N LEU A 13 -7.91 -7.97 -7.99
CA LEU A 13 -9.22 -7.97 -8.63
C LEU A 13 -9.21 -8.82 -9.90
N PRO A 14 -10.33 -9.46 -10.24
CA PRO A 14 -10.46 -10.11 -11.54
C PRO A 14 -10.35 -9.08 -12.66
N GLY A 15 -10.18 -9.51 -13.89
CA GLY A 15 -10.17 -8.60 -15.03
C GLY A 15 -9.38 -9.14 -16.21
N PRO A 16 -9.59 -8.56 -17.42
CA PRO A 16 -9.11 -9.14 -18.67
C PRO A 16 -7.64 -8.84 -18.98
N PHE A 17 -6.99 -7.93 -18.26
CA PHE A 17 -5.69 -7.36 -18.67
C PHE A 17 -4.49 -7.89 -17.87
N GLY A 18 -4.55 -9.11 -17.36
CA GLY A 18 -3.44 -9.75 -16.63
C GLY A 18 -3.25 -9.26 -15.19
N ILE A 19 -3.94 -8.21 -14.77
CA ILE A 19 -3.92 -7.61 -13.43
C ILE A 19 -5.29 -6.95 -13.16
N GLY A 20 -5.64 -6.73 -11.90
CA GLY A 20 -6.79 -5.91 -11.54
C GLY A 20 -6.61 -4.46 -11.97
N THR A 21 -7.67 -3.85 -12.51
CA THR A 21 -7.67 -2.47 -13.01
C THR A 21 -8.80 -1.65 -12.41
N LEU A 22 -8.77 -0.33 -12.61
CA LEU A 22 -9.74 0.64 -12.09
C LEU A 22 -11.04 0.69 -12.91
N GLY A 23 -11.34 -0.39 -13.65
CA GLY A 23 -12.49 -0.51 -14.55
C GLY A 23 -13.74 -1.12 -13.90
N SER A 24 -14.53 -1.82 -14.73
CA SER A 24 -15.81 -2.40 -14.35
C SER A 24 -15.71 -3.42 -13.20
N GLU A 25 -14.60 -4.16 -13.12
CA GLU A 25 -14.41 -5.16 -12.06
C GLU A 25 -14.18 -4.50 -10.70
N ALA A 26 -13.51 -3.33 -10.67
CA ALA A 26 -13.36 -2.55 -9.46
C ALA A 26 -14.72 -1.94 -9.01
N THR A 27 -15.53 -1.43 -9.94
CA THR A 27 -16.88 -0.95 -9.60
C THR A 27 -17.81 -2.07 -9.16
N ALA A 28 -17.72 -3.25 -9.78
CA ALA A 28 -18.48 -4.45 -9.35
C ALA A 28 -18.06 -4.90 -7.94
N PHE A 29 -16.78 -4.77 -7.58
CA PHE A 29 -16.33 -5.06 -6.22
C PHE A 29 -16.87 -4.04 -5.20
N VAL A 30 -16.96 -2.77 -5.56
CA VAL A 30 -17.64 -1.75 -4.73
C VAL A 30 -19.12 -2.10 -4.53
N ASP A 31 -19.83 -2.53 -5.58
CA ASP A 31 -21.24 -2.96 -5.48
C ASP A 31 -21.37 -4.18 -4.56
N PHE A 32 -20.47 -5.16 -4.67
CA PHE A 32 -20.40 -6.30 -3.75
C PHE A 32 -20.20 -5.87 -2.29
N LEU A 33 -19.28 -4.93 -2.03
CA LEU A 33 -19.04 -4.41 -0.68
C LEU A 33 -20.28 -3.71 -0.10
N ALA A 34 -20.96 -2.92 -0.91
CA ALA A 34 -22.20 -2.26 -0.52
C ALA A 34 -23.32 -3.27 -0.19
N GLU A 35 -23.49 -4.31 -1.03
CA GLU A 35 -24.42 -5.42 -0.77
C GLU A 35 -24.06 -6.20 0.49
N ALA A 36 -22.77 -6.45 0.70
CA ALA A 36 -22.21 -7.09 1.90
C ALA A 36 -22.23 -6.18 3.14
N LYS A 37 -22.78 -4.96 3.04
CA LYS A 37 -22.85 -3.96 4.12
C LYS A 37 -21.50 -3.59 4.72
N GLN A 38 -20.45 -3.56 3.90
CA GLN A 38 -19.13 -3.17 4.33
C GLN A 38 -18.93 -1.66 4.24
N THR A 39 -18.32 -1.08 5.27
CA THR A 39 -17.94 0.34 5.30
C THR A 39 -16.63 0.58 4.58
N TYR A 40 -15.67 -0.36 4.68
CA TYR A 40 -14.31 -0.15 4.21
C TYR A 40 -13.88 -1.15 3.14
N TRP A 41 -13.20 -0.63 2.13
CA TRP A 41 -12.35 -1.38 1.23
C TRP A 41 -10.91 -1.01 1.52
N GLN A 42 -10.14 -1.90 2.15
CA GLN A 42 -8.71 -1.72 2.35
C GLN A 42 -7.93 -2.27 1.16
N ILE A 43 -7.03 -1.44 0.65
CA ILE A 43 -6.12 -1.76 -0.44
C ILE A 43 -4.68 -1.67 0.04
N LEU A 44 -3.74 -2.11 -0.81
CA LEU A 44 -2.30 -1.89 -0.63
C LEU A 44 -1.86 -0.61 -1.36
N PRO A 45 -0.60 -0.14 -1.17
CA PRO A 45 -0.11 1.05 -1.86
C PRO A 45 -0.33 0.97 -3.37
N ILE A 46 -0.78 2.06 -3.96
CA ILE A 46 -1.13 2.13 -5.39
C ILE A 46 -0.07 2.81 -6.25
N GLY A 47 1.16 2.96 -5.72
CA GLY A 47 2.28 3.54 -6.46
C GLY A 47 2.86 2.60 -7.52
N PRO A 48 3.60 3.15 -8.50
CA PRO A 48 4.29 2.35 -9.51
C PRO A 48 5.35 1.47 -8.85
N THR A 49 5.39 0.19 -9.24
CA THR A 49 6.31 -0.80 -8.68
C THR A 49 7.57 -0.95 -9.52
N GLY A 50 8.71 -1.19 -8.85
CA GLY A 50 9.98 -1.49 -9.46
C GLY A 50 10.27 -3.00 -9.51
N TYR A 51 11.56 -3.35 -9.58
CA TYR A 51 12.00 -4.74 -9.52
C TYR A 51 11.56 -5.39 -8.20
N GLY A 52 11.04 -6.62 -8.30
CA GLY A 52 10.47 -7.33 -7.14
C GLY A 52 8.98 -7.07 -6.91
N ASP A 53 8.36 -6.18 -7.70
CA ASP A 53 6.91 -5.95 -7.80
C ASP A 53 6.23 -5.50 -6.49
N SER A 54 7.01 -5.16 -5.46
CA SER A 54 6.49 -4.74 -4.15
C SER A 54 5.82 -3.37 -4.24
N PRO A 55 4.55 -3.23 -3.82
CA PRO A 55 3.89 -1.94 -3.74
C PRO A 55 4.50 -1.00 -2.68
N TYR A 56 5.33 -1.55 -1.76
CA TYR A 56 6.04 -0.78 -0.74
C TYR A 56 7.38 -0.22 -1.22
N GLN A 57 7.81 -0.57 -2.45
CA GLN A 57 9.04 -0.08 -3.10
C GLN A 57 8.67 0.71 -4.36
N SER A 58 7.99 1.84 -4.18
CA SER A 58 7.50 2.65 -5.29
C SER A 58 8.52 3.68 -5.74
N PHE A 59 8.54 3.99 -7.05
CA PHE A 59 9.33 5.06 -7.64
C PHE A 59 8.92 6.47 -7.20
N SER A 60 7.79 6.62 -6.53
CA SER A 60 7.31 7.89 -5.99
C SER A 60 6.31 7.69 -4.86
N ALA A 61 6.36 8.57 -3.86
CA ALA A 61 5.37 8.64 -2.79
C ALA A 61 4.01 9.24 -3.25
N PHE A 62 3.93 9.72 -4.49
CA PHE A 62 2.77 10.46 -5.03
C PHE A 62 2.16 9.84 -6.29
N ALA A 63 2.97 9.16 -7.11
CA ALA A 63 2.52 8.63 -8.40
C ALA A 63 1.63 7.40 -8.26
N GLY A 64 0.69 7.24 -9.20
CA GLY A 64 -0.14 6.05 -9.31
C GLY A 64 0.44 5.00 -10.26
N ASN A 65 0.07 3.73 -10.02
CA ASN A 65 0.58 2.58 -10.76
C ASN A 65 -0.04 2.50 -12.17
N PRO A 66 0.76 2.60 -13.23
CA PRO A 66 0.27 2.51 -14.60
C PRO A 66 -0.42 1.18 -14.93
N TYR A 67 -0.09 0.11 -14.19
CA TYR A 67 -0.70 -1.20 -14.40
C TYR A 67 -2.18 -1.24 -14.01
N PHE A 68 -2.68 -0.31 -13.20
CA PHE A 68 -4.08 -0.27 -12.79
C PHE A 68 -4.98 0.49 -13.78
N ILE A 69 -4.42 1.18 -14.78
CA ILE A 69 -5.20 1.90 -15.79
C ILE A 69 -6.01 0.89 -16.62
N ASP A 70 -7.31 1.08 -16.72
CA ASP A 70 -8.19 0.26 -17.55
C ASP A 70 -8.23 0.79 -18.99
N PHE A 71 -7.92 -0.07 -19.96
CA PHE A 71 -7.89 0.33 -21.38
C PHE A 71 -9.27 0.59 -21.97
N ARG A 72 -10.33 -0.04 -21.41
CA ARG A 72 -11.71 0.22 -21.86
C ARG A 72 -12.15 1.65 -21.52
N LEU A 73 -11.69 2.17 -20.37
CA LEU A 73 -11.95 3.57 -19.99
C LEU A 73 -11.16 4.52 -20.91
N LEU A 74 -9.92 4.20 -21.27
CA LEU A 74 -9.17 4.99 -22.27
C LEU A 74 -9.85 4.99 -23.64
N ALA A 75 -10.49 3.89 -24.03
CA ALA A 75 -11.25 3.83 -25.27
C ALA A 75 -12.56 4.65 -25.19
N ALA A 76 -13.26 4.59 -24.07
CA ALA A 76 -14.46 5.38 -23.82
C ALA A 76 -14.15 6.89 -23.86
N ASP A 77 -12.96 7.30 -23.39
CA ASP A 77 -12.48 8.67 -23.44
C ASP A 77 -11.86 9.07 -24.82
N GLY A 78 -11.82 8.15 -25.80
CA GLY A 78 -11.31 8.39 -27.14
C GLY A 78 -9.79 8.34 -27.30
N TYR A 79 -9.06 7.92 -26.25
CA TYR A 79 -7.59 7.78 -26.31
C TYR A 79 -7.11 6.45 -26.88
N LEU A 80 -7.99 5.43 -26.96
CA LEU A 80 -7.78 4.18 -27.69
C LEU A 80 -9.01 3.88 -28.56
N THR A 81 -8.86 2.97 -29.54
CA THR A 81 -10.01 2.40 -30.25
C THR A 81 -10.37 1.05 -29.65
N ALA A 82 -11.59 0.57 -29.90
CA ALA A 82 -12.03 -0.74 -29.40
C ALA A 82 -11.17 -1.89 -29.94
N GLU A 83 -10.68 -1.78 -31.18
CA GLU A 83 -9.83 -2.77 -31.85
C GLU A 83 -8.40 -2.83 -31.26
N GLU A 84 -7.96 -1.74 -30.61
CA GLU A 84 -6.64 -1.69 -29.95
C GLU A 84 -6.65 -2.36 -28.59
N ILE A 85 -7.82 -2.59 -27.99
CA ILE A 85 -7.93 -3.25 -26.69
C ILE A 85 -7.55 -4.72 -26.84
N PRO A 86 -6.59 -5.24 -26.05
CA PRO A 86 -6.19 -6.65 -26.15
C PRO A 86 -7.36 -7.57 -25.76
N ALA A 87 -7.40 -8.73 -26.37
CA ALA A 87 -8.35 -9.78 -25.99
C ALA A 87 -8.19 -10.15 -24.51
N ALA A 88 -9.32 -10.48 -23.88
CA ALA A 88 -9.33 -10.85 -22.47
C ALA A 88 -8.45 -12.08 -22.19
N GLN A 89 -7.60 -11.97 -21.19
CA GLN A 89 -6.73 -13.05 -20.70
C GLN A 89 -7.04 -13.28 -19.21
N PRO A 90 -8.04 -14.10 -18.87
CA PRO A 90 -8.32 -14.43 -17.49
C PRO A 90 -7.18 -15.29 -16.94
N VAL A 91 -6.43 -14.75 -15.98
CA VAL A 91 -5.34 -15.44 -15.30
C VAL A 91 -5.53 -15.34 -13.79
N SER A 92 -5.13 -16.37 -13.06
CA SER A 92 -5.22 -16.45 -11.60
C SER A 92 -4.01 -15.83 -10.87
N THR A 93 -2.98 -15.46 -11.62
CA THR A 93 -1.75 -14.87 -11.09
C THR A 93 -1.30 -13.72 -11.98
N VAL A 94 -0.70 -12.68 -11.38
CA VAL A 94 -0.10 -11.58 -12.14
C VAL A 94 1.25 -12.01 -12.73
N ASP A 95 1.43 -11.80 -14.03
CA ASP A 95 2.72 -11.86 -14.70
C ASP A 95 3.24 -10.44 -14.96
N TYR A 96 4.05 -9.94 -14.02
CA TYR A 96 4.60 -8.59 -14.11
C TYR A 96 5.55 -8.41 -15.30
N GLY A 97 6.27 -9.46 -15.71
CA GLY A 97 7.11 -9.42 -16.90
C GLY A 97 6.30 -9.18 -18.18
N ALA A 98 5.17 -9.85 -18.31
CA ALA A 98 4.23 -9.61 -19.42
C ALA A 98 3.65 -8.18 -19.38
N LEU A 99 3.25 -7.70 -18.18
CA LEU A 99 2.74 -6.35 -18.02
C LEU A 99 3.78 -5.28 -18.38
N TYR A 100 5.01 -5.45 -17.92
CA TYR A 100 6.13 -4.55 -18.23
C TYR A 100 6.36 -4.39 -19.74
N ASN A 101 6.26 -5.47 -20.51
CA ASN A 101 6.49 -5.44 -21.94
C ASN A 101 5.28 -4.96 -22.76
N GLN A 102 4.06 -5.26 -22.32
CA GLN A 102 2.86 -5.05 -23.13
C GLN A 102 2.15 -3.73 -22.86
N ARG A 103 2.00 -3.35 -21.59
CA ARG A 103 1.18 -2.19 -21.20
C ARG A 103 1.73 -0.85 -21.70
N PRO A 104 3.06 -0.59 -21.66
CA PRO A 104 3.58 0.69 -22.13
C PRO A 104 3.27 0.98 -23.60
N VAL A 105 3.15 -0.05 -24.45
CA VAL A 105 2.83 0.10 -25.86
C VAL A 105 1.45 0.78 -26.07
N LEU A 106 0.44 0.35 -25.34
CA LEU A 106 -0.90 0.91 -25.41
C LEU A 106 -1.01 2.26 -24.69
N LEU A 107 -0.37 2.38 -23.54
CA LEU A 107 -0.32 3.64 -22.81
C LEU A 107 0.38 4.73 -23.61
N LYS A 108 1.42 4.37 -24.39
CA LYS A 108 2.10 5.32 -25.29
C LYS A 108 1.17 5.82 -26.39
N LYS A 109 0.41 4.93 -27.03
CA LYS A 109 -0.57 5.34 -28.03
C LYS A 109 -1.62 6.30 -27.47
N ALA A 110 -2.16 5.97 -26.29
CA ALA A 110 -3.13 6.82 -25.62
C ALA A 110 -2.54 8.19 -25.25
N ALA A 111 -1.32 8.19 -24.70
CA ALA A 111 -0.61 9.41 -24.36
C ALA A 111 -0.32 10.30 -25.58
N ASP A 112 0.10 9.70 -26.71
CA ASP A 112 0.36 10.45 -27.94
C ASP A 112 -0.90 11.15 -28.46
N ARG A 113 -2.07 10.51 -28.35
CA ARG A 113 -3.35 11.13 -28.75
C ARG A 113 -3.72 12.29 -27.80
N LEU A 114 -3.54 12.11 -26.49
CA LEU A 114 -3.77 13.20 -25.54
C LEU A 114 -2.83 14.37 -25.78
N LEU A 115 -1.53 14.10 -26.00
CA LEU A 115 -0.50 15.14 -26.18
C LEU A 115 -0.60 15.86 -27.52
N ALA A 116 -1.16 15.21 -28.56
CA ALA A 116 -1.45 15.85 -29.83
C ALA A 116 -2.57 16.93 -29.74
N ALA A 117 -3.49 16.76 -28.77
CA ALA A 117 -4.57 17.70 -28.48
C ALA A 117 -4.87 17.74 -26.98
N PRO A 118 -4.01 18.40 -26.17
CA PRO A 118 -4.17 18.42 -24.72
C PRO A 118 -5.53 18.99 -24.30
N SER A 119 -6.20 18.29 -23.38
CA SER A 119 -7.47 18.76 -22.84
C SER A 119 -7.25 19.78 -21.72
N PRO A 120 -8.19 20.71 -21.46
CA PRO A 120 -8.12 21.62 -20.31
C PRO A 120 -8.02 20.88 -18.97
N ALA A 121 -8.61 19.68 -18.87
CA ALA A 121 -8.52 18.84 -17.68
C ALA A 121 -7.08 18.31 -17.45
N TYR A 122 -6.38 17.92 -18.51
CA TYR A 122 -4.98 17.52 -18.44
C TYR A 122 -4.07 18.68 -18.01
N GLU A 123 -4.28 19.88 -18.57
CA GLU A 123 -3.50 21.07 -18.19
C GLU A 123 -3.75 21.46 -16.73
N ALA A 124 -5.00 21.42 -16.28
CA ALA A 124 -5.36 21.65 -14.89
C ALA A 124 -4.73 20.61 -13.95
N PHE A 125 -4.72 19.34 -14.34
CA PHE A 125 -4.04 18.27 -13.59
C PHE A 125 -2.54 18.54 -13.47
N CYS A 126 -1.86 18.84 -14.57
CA CYS A 126 -0.42 19.15 -14.57
C CYS A 126 -0.10 20.34 -13.65
N THR A 127 -0.94 21.38 -13.67
CA THR A 127 -0.79 22.53 -12.79
C THR A 127 -0.99 22.18 -11.33
N ALA A 128 -2.06 21.46 -11.01
CA ALA A 128 -2.39 21.07 -9.63
C ALA A 128 -1.37 20.09 -9.02
N GLN A 129 -0.75 19.23 -9.84
CA GLN A 129 0.21 18.22 -9.42
C GLN A 129 1.68 18.62 -9.65
N SER A 130 1.95 19.87 -10.01
CA SER A 130 3.28 20.38 -10.37
C SER A 130 4.34 20.17 -9.27
N PHE A 131 3.93 20.03 -8.00
CA PHE A 131 4.82 19.88 -6.85
C PHE A 131 5.55 18.51 -6.80
N TRP A 132 5.16 17.54 -7.63
CA TRP A 132 5.81 16.23 -7.74
C TRP A 132 5.87 15.71 -9.18
N LEU A 133 4.89 16.03 -10.03
CA LEU A 133 4.66 15.37 -11.32
C LEU A 133 5.81 15.59 -12.31
N GLU A 134 6.37 16.80 -12.35
CA GLU A 134 7.49 17.14 -13.26
C GLU A 134 8.75 16.35 -12.90
N ASP A 135 9.07 16.30 -11.62
CA ASP A 135 10.26 15.60 -11.13
C ASP A 135 10.12 14.07 -11.27
N TYR A 136 8.93 13.53 -10.98
CA TYR A 136 8.64 12.11 -11.22
C TYR A 136 8.73 11.76 -12.71
N ALA A 137 8.14 12.55 -13.60
CA ALA A 137 8.17 12.28 -15.02
C ALA A 137 9.58 12.35 -15.59
N LEU A 138 10.40 13.31 -15.14
CA LEU A 138 11.81 13.39 -15.50
C LEU A 138 12.59 12.19 -14.95
N PHE A 139 12.38 11.80 -13.67
CA PHE A 139 13.02 10.64 -13.06
C PHE A 139 12.76 9.38 -13.89
N MET A 140 11.51 9.11 -14.25
CA MET A 140 11.15 7.94 -15.04
C MET A 140 11.72 7.97 -16.47
N ALA A 141 11.78 9.16 -17.08
CA ALA A 141 12.36 9.34 -18.41
C ALA A 141 13.89 9.09 -18.40
N VAL A 142 14.59 9.62 -17.40
CA VAL A 142 16.04 9.38 -17.20
C VAL A 142 16.27 7.90 -16.89
N LYS A 143 15.47 7.29 -16.01
CA LYS A 143 15.57 5.86 -15.68
C LYS A 143 15.44 4.97 -16.91
N ALA A 144 14.48 5.27 -17.79
CA ALA A 144 14.34 4.55 -19.07
C ALA A 144 15.58 4.73 -19.98
N GLU A 145 16.13 5.94 -20.07
CA GLU A 145 17.36 6.23 -20.83
C GLU A 145 18.58 5.49 -20.26
N GLN A 146 18.65 5.33 -18.92
CA GLN A 146 19.70 4.57 -18.23
C GLN A 146 19.44 3.05 -18.23
N GLY A 147 18.56 2.54 -19.10
CA GLY A 147 18.28 1.11 -19.23
C GLY A 147 17.64 0.49 -18.00
N GLN A 148 16.86 1.25 -17.26
CA GLN A 148 16.19 0.88 -15.99
C GLN A 148 17.18 0.64 -14.82
N ALA A 149 18.41 1.12 -14.90
CA ALA A 149 19.38 1.07 -13.81
C ALA A 149 18.81 1.77 -12.55
N GLY A 150 19.17 1.30 -11.38
CA GLY A 150 18.83 1.94 -10.10
C GLY A 150 19.47 3.32 -9.98
N LEU A 151 18.87 4.20 -9.19
CA LEU A 151 19.39 5.57 -8.96
C LEU A 151 20.86 5.58 -8.53
N ALA A 152 21.27 4.62 -7.70
CA ALA A 152 22.65 4.50 -7.21
C ALA A 152 23.68 4.23 -8.33
N ASP A 153 23.22 3.62 -9.44
CA ASP A 153 24.07 3.25 -10.57
C ASP A 153 24.11 4.32 -11.68
N TRP A 154 23.41 5.45 -11.50
CA TRP A 154 23.40 6.51 -12.49
C TRP A 154 24.74 7.27 -12.49
N PRO A 155 25.15 7.85 -13.65
CA PRO A 155 26.28 8.77 -13.70
C PRO A 155 26.15 9.88 -12.65
N ASP A 156 27.25 10.22 -11.98
CA ASP A 156 27.28 11.15 -10.86
C ASP A 156 26.57 12.48 -11.17
N ALA A 157 26.82 13.06 -12.34
CA ALA A 157 26.22 14.33 -12.75
C ALA A 157 24.68 14.25 -12.86
N LEU A 158 24.13 13.10 -13.28
CA LEU A 158 22.68 12.86 -13.28
C LEU A 158 22.16 12.56 -11.87
N ARG A 159 22.87 11.71 -11.13
CA ARG A 159 22.49 11.32 -9.76
C ARG A 159 22.46 12.55 -8.85
N CYS A 160 23.51 13.38 -8.90
CA CYS A 160 23.64 14.61 -8.11
C CYS A 160 22.85 15.80 -8.70
N ARG A 161 22.08 15.60 -9.77
CA ARG A 161 21.21 16.62 -10.40
C ARG A 161 21.96 17.89 -10.79
N GLU A 162 23.15 17.78 -11.40
CA GLU A 162 23.88 18.96 -11.88
C GLU A 162 22.98 19.80 -12.80
N PRO A 163 22.82 21.13 -12.56
CA PRO A 163 21.80 21.95 -13.24
C PRO A 163 21.84 21.88 -14.76
N GLU A 164 23.04 21.93 -15.36
CA GLU A 164 23.21 21.87 -16.81
C GLU A 164 22.83 20.52 -17.40
N VAL A 165 23.20 19.42 -16.68
CA VAL A 165 22.87 18.05 -17.08
C VAL A 165 21.36 17.81 -16.99
N ILE A 166 20.71 18.31 -15.94
CA ILE A 166 19.25 18.22 -15.79
C ILE A 166 18.53 19.06 -16.86
N ALA A 167 19.01 20.26 -17.16
CA ALA A 167 18.43 21.08 -18.22
C ALA A 167 18.52 20.39 -19.61
N ALA A 168 19.70 19.81 -19.91
CA ALA A 168 19.91 19.01 -21.12
C ALA A 168 19.01 17.78 -21.17
N ALA A 169 18.85 17.05 -20.04
CA ALA A 169 17.97 15.88 -19.93
C ALA A 169 16.50 16.28 -20.17
N LYS A 170 16.02 17.35 -19.56
CA LYS A 170 14.66 17.86 -19.78
C LYS A 170 14.39 18.18 -21.26
N ALA A 171 15.31 18.83 -21.94
CA ALA A 171 15.16 19.16 -23.35
C ALA A 171 15.17 17.89 -24.24
N ARG A 172 16.08 16.97 -24.00
CA ARG A 172 16.25 15.73 -24.78
C ARG A 172 15.09 14.73 -24.56
N LEU A 173 14.56 14.66 -23.36
CA LEU A 173 13.57 13.65 -22.94
C LEU A 173 12.15 14.24 -22.86
N ALA A 174 11.89 15.38 -23.49
CA ALA A 174 10.60 16.09 -23.40
C ALA A 174 9.40 15.20 -23.76
N ASP A 175 9.51 14.34 -24.78
CA ASP A 175 8.45 13.42 -25.19
C ASP A 175 8.17 12.33 -24.12
N GLN A 176 9.22 11.77 -23.51
CA GLN A 176 9.09 10.78 -22.45
C GLN A 176 8.52 11.41 -21.19
N ILE A 177 8.93 12.62 -20.84
CA ILE A 177 8.35 13.38 -19.73
C ILE A 177 6.87 13.61 -19.98
N GLY A 178 6.48 14.03 -21.19
CA GLY A 178 5.09 14.16 -21.60
C GLY A 178 4.30 12.87 -21.46
N TYR A 179 4.88 11.76 -21.90
CA TYR A 179 4.28 10.42 -21.74
C TYR A 179 3.99 10.09 -20.27
N HIS A 180 4.96 10.22 -19.37
CA HIS A 180 4.76 9.90 -17.96
C HIS A 180 3.72 10.80 -17.29
N LYS A 181 3.67 12.08 -17.65
CA LYS A 181 2.63 13.02 -17.19
C LYS A 181 1.24 12.60 -17.67
N ALA A 182 1.09 12.22 -18.94
CA ALA A 182 -0.15 11.74 -19.52
C ALA A 182 -0.63 10.45 -18.84
N VAL A 183 0.26 9.51 -18.57
CA VAL A 183 -0.05 8.26 -17.86
C VAL A 183 -0.55 8.53 -16.44
N GLN A 184 0.05 9.48 -15.72
CA GLN A 184 -0.42 9.86 -14.39
C GLN A 184 -1.80 10.55 -14.45
N PHE A 185 -2.05 11.36 -15.46
CA PHE A 185 -3.38 11.92 -15.69
C PHE A 185 -4.44 10.83 -15.89
N PHE A 186 -4.18 9.83 -16.72
CA PHE A 186 -5.08 8.69 -16.92
C PHE A 186 -5.34 7.93 -15.62
N PHE A 187 -4.29 7.64 -14.86
CA PHE A 187 -4.44 6.96 -13.58
C PHE A 187 -5.34 7.75 -12.63
N TYR A 188 -5.05 9.02 -12.40
CA TYR A 188 -5.80 9.84 -11.45
C TYR A 188 -7.24 10.13 -11.89
N THR A 189 -7.49 10.23 -13.19
CA THR A 189 -8.84 10.35 -13.74
C THR A 189 -9.67 9.11 -13.36
N GLN A 190 -9.13 7.92 -13.59
CA GLN A 190 -9.82 6.67 -13.28
C GLN A 190 -9.91 6.41 -11.77
N TRP A 191 -8.85 6.69 -11.02
CA TRP A 191 -8.85 6.54 -9.56
C TRP A 191 -9.89 7.42 -8.88
N ASN A 192 -9.92 8.70 -9.23
CA ASN A 192 -10.86 9.65 -8.65
C ASN A 192 -12.32 9.28 -8.98
N ALA A 193 -12.56 8.78 -10.19
CA ALA A 193 -13.88 8.29 -10.59
C ALA A 193 -14.31 7.07 -9.75
N LEU A 194 -13.41 6.09 -9.53
CA LEU A 194 -13.67 4.93 -8.70
C LEU A 194 -13.90 5.32 -7.23
N LYS A 195 -13.06 6.19 -6.66
CA LYS A 195 -13.23 6.69 -5.28
C LYS A 195 -14.58 7.38 -5.11
N ALA A 196 -14.93 8.27 -6.03
CA ALA A 196 -16.22 8.96 -5.99
C ALA A 196 -17.40 7.98 -6.13
N TYR A 197 -17.25 6.91 -6.93
CA TYR A 197 -18.25 5.85 -7.03
C TYR A 197 -18.40 5.11 -5.71
N ALA A 198 -17.29 4.67 -5.10
CA ALA A 198 -17.28 3.97 -3.81
C ALA A 198 -17.95 4.80 -2.72
N ASN A 199 -17.58 6.08 -2.61
CA ASN A 199 -18.16 6.98 -1.61
C ASN A 199 -19.67 7.17 -1.82
N ARG A 200 -20.17 7.30 -3.05
CA ARG A 200 -21.62 7.35 -3.33
C ARG A 200 -22.35 6.07 -2.91
N LYS A 201 -21.67 4.92 -2.90
CA LYS A 201 -22.22 3.64 -2.41
C LYS A 201 -22.07 3.44 -0.90
N GLY A 202 -21.50 4.42 -0.18
CA GLY A 202 -21.23 4.34 1.25
C GLY A 202 -20.01 3.51 1.61
N VAL A 203 -19.14 3.21 0.63
CA VAL A 203 -17.88 2.49 0.82
C VAL A 203 -16.72 3.49 0.85
N LEU A 204 -15.90 3.41 1.89
CA LEU A 204 -14.73 4.25 2.11
C LEU A 204 -13.45 3.47 1.79
N LEU A 205 -12.51 4.12 1.12
CA LEU A 205 -11.23 3.52 0.74
C LEU A 205 -10.20 3.69 1.84
N VAL A 206 -9.67 2.58 2.36
CA VAL A 206 -8.52 2.57 3.26
C VAL A 206 -7.29 2.32 2.42
N GLY A 207 -6.50 3.36 2.21
CA GLY A 207 -5.21 3.27 1.52
C GLY A 207 -4.08 2.92 2.47
N ASP A 208 -2.93 2.60 1.91
CA ASP A 208 -1.74 2.21 2.64
C ASP A 208 -0.53 2.99 2.12
N ILE A 209 0.31 3.48 3.03
CA ILE A 209 1.56 4.15 2.70
C ILE A 209 2.71 3.57 3.54
N PRO A 210 3.82 3.16 2.92
CA PRO A 210 5.01 2.77 3.67
C PRO A 210 5.60 4.00 4.35
N ILE A 211 6.17 3.86 5.56
CA ILE A 211 6.86 4.96 6.21
C ILE A 211 8.01 5.46 5.33
N TYR A 212 8.84 4.57 4.80
CA TYR A 212 9.99 4.92 3.97
C TYR A 212 9.64 5.03 2.48
N VAL A 213 10.50 5.73 1.74
CA VAL A 213 10.48 5.72 0.27
C VAL A 213 11.44 4.64 -0.26
N SER A 214 11.34 4.31 -1.55
CA SER A 214 12.31 3.43 -2.19
C SER A 214 13.66 4.14 -2.38
N PRO A 215 14.80 3.42 -2.29
CA PRO A 215 16.11 3.96 -2.69
C PRO A 215 16.15 4.32 -4.17
N ASP A 216 15.26 3.75 -4.97
CA ASP A 216 15.09 4.05 -6.39
C ASP A 216 13.80 4.85 -6.59
N SER A 217 13.80 6.10 -6.14
CA SER A 217 12.62 6.96 -6.19
C SER A 217 12.94 8.40 -6.57
N SER A 218 11.97 9.05 -7.18
CA SER A 218 12.02 10.49 -7.47
C SER A 218 12.12 11.33 -6.20
N ASP A 219 11.56 10.85 -5.09
CA ASP A 219 11.58 11.53 -3.80
C ASP A 219 13.00 11.66 -3.25
N LEU A 220 13.75 10.55 -3.25
CA LEU A 220 15.17 10.56 -2.86
C LEU A 220 16.00 11.42 -3.82
N TRP A 221 15.77 11.26 -5.13
CA TRP A 221 16.54 11.96 -6.16
C TRP A 221 16.37 13.47 -6.13
N THR A 222 15.17 13.96 -5.79
CA THR A 222 14.86 15.39 -5.87
C THR A 222 15.09 16.16 -4.58
N GLN A 223 15.09 15.47 -3.44
CA GLN A 223 15.26 16.07 -2.11
C GLN A 223 16.21 15.23 -1.23
N PRO A 224 17.44 14.94 -1.72
CA PRO A 224 18.39 14.07 -1.00
C PRO A 224 18.77 14.59 0.39
N GLU A 225 18.67 15.91 0.63
CA GLU A 225 18.90 16.55 1.92
C GLU A 225 17.90 16.14 3.02
N LEU A 226 16.81 15.50 2.65
CA LEU A 226 15.82 14.94 3.59
C LEU A 226 16.14 13.51 4.04
N PHE A 227 17.20 12.92 3.50
CA PHE A 227 17.58 11.53 3.76
C PHE A 227 19.03 11.42 4.21
N GLN A 228 19.38 10.32 4.87
CA GLN A 228 20.74 10.06 5.31
C GLN A 228 21.62 9.63 4.13
N THR A 229 22.11 10.63 3.38
CA THR A 229 23.00 10.44 2.22
C THR A 229 24.32 11.16 2.44
N ASP A 230 25.36 10.71 1.70
CA ASP A 230 26.61 11.45 1.58
C ASP A 230 26.52 12.60 0.54
N GLY A 231 27.61 13.34 0.36
CA GLY A 231 27.69 14.43 -0.61
C GLY A 231 27.56 14.02 -2.08
N GLN A 232 27.53 12.70 -2.38
CA GLN A 232 27.35 12.12 -3.69
C GLN A 232 26.01 11.38 -3.81
N MET A 233 25.09 11.56 -2.86
CA MET A 233 23.78 10.91 -2.79
C MET A 233 23.83 9.38 -2.63
N HIS A 234 24.91 8.80 -2.13
CA HIS A 234 24.89 7.42 -1.69
C HIS A 234 24.28 7.35 -0.28
N LEU A 235 23.48 6.31 -0.03
CA LEU A 235 22.92 6.07 1.28
C LEU A 235 24.04 5.76 2.28
N THR A 236 24.03 6.40 3.45
CA THR A 236 24.95 6.09 4.54
C THR A 236 24.38 5.03 5.47
N HIS A 237 23.07 5.05 5.66
CA HIS A 237 22.32 4.08 6.46
C HIS A 237 20.99 3.74 5.77
N VAL A 238 20.50 2.55 6.06
CA VAL A 238 19.23 2.04 5.52
C VAL A 238 18.35 1.46 6.63
N ALA A 239 17.05 1.38 6.34
CA ALA A 239 16.05 0.87 7.26
C ALA A 239 16.04 -0.66 7.30
N GLY A 240 15.58 -1.19 8.43
CA GLY A 240 15.32 -2.60 8.63
C GLY A 240 14.71 -2.89 10.00
N CYS A 241 14.79 -4.15 10.41
CA CYS A 241 14.42 -4.61 11.75
C CYS A 241 15.56 -5.45 12.35
N PRO A 242 15.73 -5.39 13.67
CA PRO A 242 16.74 -6.20 14.35
C PRO A 242 16.49 -7.69 14.21
N PRO A 243 17.49 -8.53 14.43
CA PRO A 243 17.31 -9.95 14.63
C PRO A 243 16.28 -10.27 15.72
N ASP A 244 15.39 -11.22 15.44
CA ASP A 244 14.37 -11.70 16.35
C ASP A 244 14.23 -13.25 16.29
N ALA A 245 13.24 -13.80 16.99
CA ALA A 245 12.98 -15.24 16.99
C ALA A 245 12.52 -15.80 15.63
N PHE A 246 12.07 -14.95 14.71
CA PHE A 246 11.57 -15.31 13.38
C PHE A 246 12.59 -15.07 12.28
N ALA A 247 13.50 -14.10 12.46
CA ALA A 247 14.55 -13.72 11.50
C ALA A 247 15.89 -13.54 12.23
N ALA A 248 16.70 -14.60 12.25
CA ALA A 248 17.99 -14.63 12.96
C ALA A 248 18.97 -13.53 12.54
N ASP A 249 18.92 -13.11 11.26
CA ASP A 249 19.74 -12.03 10.68
C ASP A 249 19.04 -10.67 10.69
N GLY A 250 17.81 -10.60 11.24
CA GLY A 250 16.92 -9.46 11.13
C GLY A 250 16.37 -9.29 9.72
N GLN A 251 15.81 -8.12 9.45
CA GLN A 251 15.31 -7.76 8.12
C GLN A 251 16.04 -6.52 7.60
N LEU A 252 16.74 -6.66 6.49
CA LEU A 252 17.37 -5.55 5.77
C LEU A 252 16.41 -5.09 4.66
N TRP A 253 15.72 -3.97 4.87
CA TRP A 253 14.75 -3.45 3.90
C TRP A 253 15.41 -2.61 2.81
N GLY A 254 16.54 -1.98 3.10
CA GLY A 254 17.31 -1.18 2.15
C GLY A 254 16.73 0.19 1.82
N ASN A 255 15.63 0.60 2.47
CA ASN A 255 15.03 1.91 2.27
C ASN A 255 15.91 3.01 2.90
N PRO A 256 16.00 4.21 2.26
CA PRO A 256 16.74 5.34 2.84
C PRO A 256 16.09 5.80 4.15
N LEU A 257 16.91 6.08 5.14
CA LEU A 257 16.48 6.69 6.39
C LEU A 257 16.34 8.20 6.22
N TYR A 258 15.38 8.79 6.93
CA TYR A 258 15.17 10.24 6.93
C TYR A 258 16.22 10.97 7.76
N ASP A 259 16.65 12.14 7.29
CA ASP A 259 17.31 13.16 8.12
C ASP A 259 16.23 13.94 8.88
N TRP A 260 15.88 13.45 10.06
CA TRP A 260 14.82 14.08 10.87
C TRP A 260 15.12 15.50 11.30
N PRO A 261 16.38 15.90 11.63
CA PRO A 261 16.77 17.30 11.81
C PRO A 261 16.42 18.18 10.61
N ALA A 262 16.72 17.76 9.37
CA ALA A 262 16.38 18.49 8.16
C ALA A 262 14.86 18.59 7.94
N HIS A 263 14.12 17.50 8.18
CA HIS A 263 12.66 17.54 8.17
C HIS A 263 12.08 18.50 9.18
N LYS A 264 12.61 18.53 10.41
CA LYS A 264 12.17 19.44 11.46
C LYS A 264 12.46 20.90 11.11
N ALA A 265 13.64 21.19 10.53
CA ALA A 265 14.02 22.52 10.09
C ALA A 265 13.06 23.10 9.04
N THR A 266 12.47 22.26 8.19
CA THR A 266 11.45 22.65 7.21
C THR A 266 10.01 22.54 7.73
N GLY A 267 9.82 22.31 9.03
CA GLY A 267 8.52 22.10 9.66
C GLY A 267 7.79 20.88 9.11
N PHE A 268 8.52 19.83 8.73
CA PHE A 268 8.02 18.60 8.12
C PHE A 268 7.27 18.83 6.78
N GLY A 269 7.72 19.81 5.99
CA GLY A 269 7.02 20.26 4.78
C GLY A 269 6.74 19.12 3.78
N TRP A 270 7.71 18.23 3.52
CA TRP A 270 7.53 17.09 2.63
C TRP A 270 6.48 16.11 3.16
N TRP A 271 6.54 15.73 4.44
CA TRP A 271 5.57 14.85 5.08
C TRP A 271 4.16 15.43 5.09
N LYS A 272 4.03 16.74 5.33
CA LYS A 272 2.74 17.43 5.24
C LYS A 272 2.14 17.34 3.83
N ARG A 273 2.97 17.51 2.79
CA ARG A 273 2.51 17.32 1.39
C ARG A 273 2.10 15.88 1.13
N ARG A 274 2.93 14.90 1.55
CA ARG A 274 2.65 13.47 1.39
C ARG A 274 1.34 13.08 2.06
N MET A 275 1.13 13.48 3.30
CA MET A 275 -0.08 13.15 4.04
C MET A 275 -1.32 13.85 3.48
N LYS A 276 -1.23 15.12 3.08
CA LYS A 276 -2.33 15.81 2.40
C LYS A 276 -2.69 15.15 1.08
N HIS A 277 -1.70 14.71 0.32
CA HIS A 277 -1.94 13.96 -0.92
C HIS A 277 -2.62 12.62 -0.60
N ALA A 278 -2.09 11.83 0.31
CA ALA A 278 -2.67 10.54 0.70
C ALA A 278 -4.12 10.69 1.18
N THR A 279 -4.43 11.67 2.04
CA THR A 279 -5.80 11.91 2.52
C THR A 279 -6.73 12.50 1.45
N SER A 280 -6.21 13.03 0.34
CA SER A 280 -7.02 13.44 -0.81
C SER A 280 -7.46 12.26 -1.67
N ILE A 281 -6.60 11.24 -1.81
CA ILE A 281 -6.85 10.06 -2.65
C ILE A 281 -7.46 8.88 -1.87
N TYR A 282 -7.36 8.85 -0.55
CA TYR A 282 -7.98 7.85 0.33
C TYR A 282 -8.92 8.53 1.34
N ASP A 283 -9.86 7.78 1.90
CA ASP A 283 -10.75 8.23 2.98
C ASP A 283 -10.15 7.96 4.35
N VAL A 284 -9.33 6.90 4.45
CA VAL A 284 -8.54 6.52 5.61
C VAL A 284 -7.14 6.14 5.13
N VAL A 285 -6.10 6.50 5.85
CA VAL A 285 -4.71 6.17 5.51
C VAL A 285 -4.10 5.26 6.57
N ARG A 286 -3.72 4.06 6.21
CA ARG A 286 -2.86 3.21 7.04
C ARG A 286 -1.41 3.64 6.84
N ILE A 287 -0.71 3.94 7.91
CA ILE A 287 0.74 4.19 7.88
C ILE A 287 1.44 2.91 8.35
N ASP A 288 2.17 2.31 7.41
CA ASP A 288 2.98 1.13 7.65
C ASP A 288 4.19 1.47 8.53
N HIS A 289 4.56 0.57 9.44
CA HIS A 289 5.67 0.71 10.39
C HIS A 289 5.66 2.03 11.19
N PHE A 290 4.48 2.40 11.73
CA PHE A 290 4.27 3.66 12.46
C PHE A 290 5.23 3.88 13.63
N ARG A 291 5.71 2.79 14.27
CA ARG A 291 6.71 2.89 15.34
C ARG A 291 7.99 3.60 14.92
N GLY A 292 8.34 3.58 13.62
CA GLY A 292 9.53 4.24 13.07
C GLY A 292 9.59 5.75 13.29
N PHE A 293 8.46 6.39 13.61
CA PHE A 293 8.46 7.81 14.02
C PHE A 293 8.95 8.01 15.45
N GLU A 294 8.84 7.00 16.32
CA GLU A 294 9.39 7.07 17.67
C GLU A 294 10.85 6.64 17.70
N SER A 295 11.12 5.46 17.15
CA SER A 295 12.48 4.92 16.98
C SER A 295 12.52 3.99 15.76
N TYR A 296 13.59 4.09 15.01
CA TYR A 296 13.82 3.31 13.80
C TYR A 296 15.16 2.56 13.90
N TYR A 297 15.21 1.43 13.20
CA TYR A 297 16.42 0.60 13.20
C TYR A 297 17.31 1.02 12.03
N SER A 298 18.49 1.53 12.36
CA SER A 298 19.48 2.10 11.45
C SER A 298 20.58 1.08 11.18
N ILE A 299 20.80 0.74 9.91
CA ILE A 299 21.79 -0.24 9.47
C ILE A 299 22.77 0.47 8.54
N PRO A 300 24.10 0.38 8.75
CA PRO A 300 25.08 0.90 7.79
C PRO A 300 24.80 0.34 6.38
N ALA A 301 24.81 1.21 5.36
CA ALA A 301 24.37 0.85 4.01
C ALA A 301 25.23 -0.23 3.34
N GLU A 302 26.48 -0.40 3.77
CA GLU A 302 27.39 -1.44 3.31
C GLU A 302 27.11 -2.84 3.89
N ASN A 303 26.24 -2.94 4.90
CA ASN A 303 25.93 -4.22 5.53
C ASN A 303 25.04 -5.08 4.62
N THR A 304 25.25 -6.38 4.65
CA THR A 304 24.44 -7.38 3.92
C THR A 304 23.37 -8.04 4.76
N THR A 305 23.36 -7.77 6.08
CA THR A 305 22.35 -8.23 7.05
C THR A 305 22.01 -7.11 8.02
N ALA A 306 20.93 -7.27 8.77
CA ALA A 306 20.53 -6.30 9.77
C ALA A 306 21.28 -6.42 11.12
N ALA A 307 22.13 -7.44 11.30
CA ALA A 307 22.77 -7.75 12.59
C ALA A 307 23.67 -6.63 13.14
N GLY A 308 24.23 -5.78 12.29
CA GLY A 308 25.07 -4.64 12.70
C GLY A 308 24.35 -3.31 12.92
N GLY A 309 23.03 -3.32 12.88
CA GLY A 309 22.23 -2.10 13.07
C GLY A 309 22.04 -1.72 14.54
N HIS A 310 21.48 -0.56 14.75
CA HIS A 310 21.13 -0.04 16.08
C HIS A 310 19.85 0.81 16.03
N TRP A 311 19.23 1.02 17.20
CA TRP A 311 18.06 1.88 17.30
C TRP A 311 18.45 3.34 17.38
N GLU A 312 17.78 4.18 16.58
CA GLU A 312 17.88 5.62 16.62
C GLU A 312 16.52 6.25 16.94
N LYS A 313 16.55 7.42 17.56
CA LYS A 313 15.35 8.16 17.93
C LYS A 313 14.76 8.89 16.73
N GLY A 314 13.47 8.71 16.50
CA GLY A 314 12.70 9.44 15.50
C GLY A 314 12.20 10.80 16.01
N PRO A 315 11.40 11.50 15.18
CA PRO A 315 10.86 12.84 15.52
C PRO A 315 9.73 12.78 16.55
N ASP A 316 9.18 11.62 16.85
CA ASP A 316 8.19 11.33 17.90
C ASP A 316 7.01 12.32 17.87
N ARG A 317 6.69 12.95 18.99
CA ARG A 317 5.55 13.87 19.19
C ARG A 317 5.59 15.09 18.27
N ASP A 318 6.78 15.61 17.98
CA ASP A 318 6.92 16.76 17.07
C ASP A 318 6.31 16.46 15.68
N PHE A 319 6.53 15.24 15.18
CA PHE A 319 5.93 14.79 13.93
C PHE A 319 4.40 14.66 14.05
N ILE A 320 3.92 14.00 15.10
CA ILE A 320 2.49 13.79 15.33
C ILE A 320 1.74 15.13 15.37
N HIS A 321 2.23 16.08 16.14
CA HIS A 321 1.64 17.43 16.24
C HIS A 321 1.63 18.15 14.88
N ALA A 322 2.75 18.05 14.12
CA ALA A 322 2.84 18.66 12.81
C ALA A 322 1.82 18.05 11.81
N MET A 323 1.59 16.74 11.87
CA MET A 323 0.59 16.07 11.02
C MET A 323 -0.83 16.42 11.45
N GLN A 324 -1.14 16.40 12.74
CA GLN A 324 -2.46 16.80 13.26
C GLN A 324 -2.84 18.23 12.86
N GLN A 325 -1.88 19.16 12.97
CA GLN A 325 -2.09 20.55 12.52
C GLN A 325 -2.34 20.65 11.00
N ALA A 326 -1.63 19.85 10.20
CA ALA A 326 -1.74 19.89 8.75
C ALA A 326 -3.04 19.27 8.22
N LEU A 327 -3.56 18.27 8.90
CA LEU A 327 -4.71 17.45 8.44
C LEU A 327 -6.03 17.83 9.13
N GLY A 328 -5.99 18.54 10.23
CA GLY A 328 -7.20 18.93 10.96
C GLY A 328 -7.99 17.75 11.51
N GLY A 329 -7.34 16.60 11.77
CA GLY A 329 -8.00 15.39 12.30
C GLY A 329 -8.31 14.33 11.24
N GLY A 330 -7.39 14.07 10.30
CA GLY A 330 -7.55 13.01 9.28
C GLY A 330 -7.70 11.61 9.87
N ASN A 331 -8.42 10.72 9.17
CA ASN A 331 -8.60 9.32 9.53
C ASN A 331 -7.31 8.54 9.22
N ILE A 332 -6.54 8.21 10.24
CA ILE A 332 -5.28 7.48 10.12
C ILE A 332 -5.36 6.20 10.93
N ILE A 333 -4.84 5.10 10.41
CA ILE A 333 -4.57 3.85 11.12
C ILE A 333 -3.06 3.73 11.27
N ALA A 334 -2.59 3.48 12.48
CA ALA A 334 -1.19 3.27 12.77
C ALA A 334 -0.89 1.76 12.79
N GLU A 335 0.03 1.30 11.95
CA GLU A 335 0.54 -0.05 12.08
C GLU A 335 1.54 -0.10 13.25
N ASP A 336 1.09 -0.73 14.35
CA ASP A 336 1.79 -0.84 15.63
C ASP A 336 2.13 -2.32 15.94
N LEU A 337 2.45 -3.10 14.93
CA LEU A 337 2.79 -4.52 15.10
C LEU A 337 4.23 -4.71 15.59
N GLY A 338 4.52 -5.88 16.15
CA GLY A 338 5.82 -6.25 16.69
C GLY A 338 6.05 -5.76 18.13
N TYR A 339 7.33 -5.58 18.50
CA TYR A 339 7.70 -5.20 19.86
C TYR A 339 7.47 -3.70 20.09
N LEU A 340 6.57 -3.39 21.02
CA LEU A 340 6.19 -2.00 21.37
C LEU A 340 6.77 -1.60 22.71
N THR A 341 7.69 -0.63 22.71
CA THR A 341 8.21 0.01 23.93
C THR A 341 7.13 0.89 24.59
N PRO A 342 7.29 1.24 25.88
CA PRO A 342 6.40 2.21 26.54
C PRO A 342 6.30 3.54 25.79
N GLU A 343 7.41 4.01 25.18
CA GLU A 343 7.48 5.26 24.44
C GLU A 343 6.64 5.20 23.15
N VAL A 344 6.73 4.11 22.38
CA VAL A 344 5.88 3.88 21.19
C VAL A 344 4.41 3.87 21.57
N LYS A 345 4.06 3.18 22.68
CA LYS A 345 2.68 3.16 23.19
C LYS A 345 2.19 4.55 23.60
N ALA A 346 3.07 5.35 24.22
CA ALA A 346 2.74 6.72 24.61
C ALA A 346 2.52 7.61 23.38
N MET A 347 3.38 7.53 22.35
CA MET A 347 3.23 8.25 21.09
C MET A 347 1.91 7.86 20.38
N LEU A 348 1.61 6.56 20.30
CA LEU A 348 0.36 6.09 19.71
C LEU A 348 -0.88 6.60 20.47
N ALA A 349 -0.85 6.53 21.79
CA ALA A 349 -1.94 7.06 22.63
C ALA A 349 -2.15 8.57 22.44
N GLU A 350 -1.07 9.35 22.35
CA GLU A 350 -1.11 10.80 22.11
C GLU A 350 -1.61 11.13 20.69
N SER A 351 -1.26 10.33 19.70
CA SER A 351 -1.77 10.50 18.32
C SER A 351 -3.29 10.32 18.22
N GLY A 352 -3.87 9.54 19.11
CA GLY A 352 -5.29 9.14 19.04
C GLY A 352 -5.60 8.19 17.88
N TYR A 353 -4.62 7.75 17.10
CA TYR A 353 -4.82 6.84 15.98
C TYR A 353 -5.10 5.43 16.46
N PRO A 354 -6.05 4.69 15.83
CA PRO A 354 -6.23 3.27 16.12
C PRO A 354 -5.00 2.47 15.70
N GLY A 355 -4.52 1.61 16.59
CA GLY A 355 -3.52 0.58 16.30
C GLY A 355 -4.17 -0.66 15.72
N MET A 356 -3.35 -1.62 15.27
CA MET A 356 -3.78 -2.87 14.63
C MET A 356 -3.74 -4.05 15.59
N LYS A 357 -4.67 -4.99 15.42
CA LYS A 357 -4.73 -6.27 16.15
C LYS A 357 -4.90 -7.41 15.16
N ILE A 358 -4.01 -8.39 15.21
CA ILE A 358 -3.98 -9.54 14.30
C ILE A 358 -4.39 -10.80 15.07
N MET A 359 -5.50 -11.41 14.66
CA MET A 359 -6.07 -12.58 15.35
C MET A 359 -5.12 -13.78 15.31
N GLN A 360 -4.42 -14.01 14.21
CA GLN A 360 -3.45 -15.11 14.10
C GLN A 360 -2.34 -15.03 15.15
N PHE A 361 -1.95 -13.83 15.61
CA PHE A 361 -0.94 -13.66 16.66
C PHE A 361 -1.46 -13.97 18.08
N ALA A 362 -2.78 -14.13 18.23
CA ALA A 362 -3.39 -14.42 19.52
C ALA A 362 -3.15 -15.85 20.02
N PHE A 363 -2.83 -16.78 19.12
CA PHE A 363 -2.89 -18.22 19.39
C PHE A 363 -1.52 -18.91 19.32
N ASP A 364 -0.45 -18.22 19.71
CA ASP A 364 0.82 -18.87 20.00
C ASP A 364 0.76 -19.42 21.44
N SER A 365 0.75 -20.74 21.57
CA SER A 365 0.64 -21.42 22.86
C SER A 365 1.88 -21.24 23.76
N ARG A 366 2.98 -20.75 23.19
CA ARG A 366 4.26 -20.55 23.89
C ARG A 366 4.35 -19.17 24.55
N GLU A 367 3.48 -18.22 24.16
CA GLU A 367 3.51 -16.85 24.65
C GLU A 367 2.23 -16.47 25.41
N SER A 368 2.36 -15.60 26.42
CA SER A 368 1.21 -14.95 27.05
C SER A 368 0.72 -13.80 26.17
N GLY A 369 -0.35 -14.04 25.38
CA GLY A 369 -0.73 -13.22 24.26
C GLY A 369 -1.30 -11.84 24.60
N ASN A 370 -0.66 -10.81 24.08
CA ASN A 370 -1.20 -9.46 24.02
C ASN A 370 -2.23 -9.25 22.88
N TYR A 371 -2.50 -10.30 22.09
CA TYR A 371 -3.40 -10.27 20.93
C TYR A 371 -4.71 -11.04 21.14
N LEU A 372 -4.98 -11.52 22.36
CA LEU A 372 -6.26 -12.17 22.65
C LEU A 372 -7.41 -11.16 22.58
N PRO A 373 -8.53 -11.47 21.91
CA PRO A 373 -9.62 -10.53 21.64
C PRO A 373 -10.16 -9.80 22.87
N HIS A 374 -10.16 -10.41 24.05
CA HIS A 374 -10.63 -9.77 25.28
C HIS A 374 -9.68 -8.70 25.84
N THR A 375 -8.45 -8.57 25.27
CA THR A 375 -7.46 -7.56 25.69
C THR A 375 -7.44 -6.35 24.76
N TYR A 376 -8.20 -6.35 23.69
CA TYR A 376 -8.15 -5.27 22.70
C TYR A 376 -8.66 -3.94 23.28
N PRO A 377 -8.00 -2.82 22.94
CA PRO A 377 -8.59 -1.50 23.17
C PRO A 377 -9.71 -1.27 22.17
N ARG A 378 -10.69 -0.43 22.53
CA ARG A 378 -11.77 -0.06 21.62
C ARG A 378 -11.26 0.67 20.37
N ASN A 379 -10.35 1.65 20.57
CA ASN A 379 -9.72 2.39 19.49
C ASN A 379 -8.66 1.52 18.79
N SER A 380 -9.10 0.55 18.02
CA SER A 380 -8.24 -0.35 17.24
C SER A 380 -8.94 -0.89 16.00
N VAL A 381 -8.14 -1.41 15.08
CA VAL A 381 -8.59 -2.16 13.90
C VAL A 381 -8.14 -3.61 14.06
N VAL A 382 -9.09 -4.54 14.03
CA VAL A 382 -8.80 -5.97 14.13
C VAL A 382 -8.87 -6.63 12.77
N TYR A 383 -7.96 -7.57 12.54
CA TYR A 383 -7.83 -8.40 11.34
C TYR A 383 -7.76 -9.87 11.73
N THR A 384 -8.22 -10.78 10.87
CA THR A 384 -7.85 -12.20 10.98
C THR A 384 -6.37 -12.37 10.70
N GLY A 385 -5.87 -11.78 9.64
CA GLY A 385 -4.49 -11.59 9.20
C GLY A 385 -4.41 -10.40 8.26
N THR A 386 -3.21 -9.96 7.89
CA THR A 386 -2.95 -8.92 6.90
C THR A 386 -2.46 -9.52 5.57
N HIS A 387 -2.04 -8.69 4.63
CA HIS A 387 -1.39 -9.12 3.39
C HIS A 387 -0.03 -9.83 3.61
N ASP A 388 0.61 -9.63 4.78
CA ASP A 388 1.88 -10.28 5.15
C ASP A 388 1.69 -11.64 5.81
N ASN A 389 0.48 -11.91 6.31
CA ASN A 389 0.15 -13.18 6.92
C ASN A 389 -0.25 -14.21 5.85
N VAL A 390 -0.12 -15.48 6.17
CA VAL A 390 -0.81 -16.53 5.42
C VAL A 390 -2.33 -16.39 5.64
N THR A 391 -3.15 -16.90 4.74
CA THR A 391 -4.61 -16.95 4.96
C THR A 391 -4.94 -17.75 6.24
N THR A 392 -6.11 -17.55 6.80
CA THR A 392 -6.50 -18.28 8.04
C THR A 392 -6.55 -19.79 7.81
N GLU A 393 -6.99 -20.27 6.64
CA GLU A 393 -6.91 -21.69 6.28
C GLU A 393 -5.45 -22.18 6.16
N GLY A 394 -4.59 -21.35 5.58
CA GLY A 394 -3.15 -21.63 5.51
C GLY A 394 -2.51 -21.64 6.90
N TRP A 395 -2.90 -20.72 7.79
CA TRP A 395 -2.45 -20.71 9.19
C TRP A 395 -2.88 -22.00 9.90
N ARG A 396 -4.13 -22.39 9.79
CA ARG A 396 -4.66 -23.65 10.38
C ARG A 396 -3.86 -24.89 9.94
N SER A 397 -3.41 -24.89 8.68
CA SER A 397 -2.66 -26.01 8.09
C SER A 397 -1.19 -26.02 8.47
N ASN A 398 -0.61 -24.85 8.81
CA ASN A 398 0.83 -24.67 9.05
C ASN A 398 1.18 -24.50 10.54
N ALA A 399 0.22 -24.10 11.38
CA ALA A 399 0.41 -23.92 12.81
C ALA A 399 0.56 -25.28 13.52
N SER A 400 1.14 -25.27 14.72
CA SER A 400 1.23 -26.47 15.53
C SER A 400 -0.16 -26.99 15.92
N ALA A 401 -0.30 -28.29 16.10
CA ALA A 401 -1.56 -28.88 16.57
C ALA A 401 -2.00 -28.30 17.94
N GLU A 402 -1.05 -27.87 18.74
CA GLU A 402 -1.28 -27.23 20.04
C GLU A 402 -1.87 -25.85 19.90
N ASP A 403 -1.34 -25.02 18.98
CA ASP A 403 -1.85 -23.68 18.67
C ASP A 403 -3.26 -23.74 18.08
N VAL A 404 -3.50 -24.66 17.13
CA VAL A 404 -4.84 -24.90 16.57
C VAL A 404 -5.83 -25.34 17.64
N ALA A 405 -5.43 -26.27 18.52
CA ALA A 405 -6.26 -26.73 19.63
C ALA A 405 -6.54 -25.61 20.65
N TYR A 406 -5.56 -24.74 20.89
CA TYR A 406 -5.72 -23.56 21.74
C TYR A 406 -6.74 -22.58 21.13
N ALA A 407 -6.58 -22.25 19.85
CA ALA A 407 -7.51 -21.39 19.11
C ALA A 407 -8.93 -21.96 19.15
N CYS A 408 -9.11 -23.23 18.81
CA CYS A 408 -10.43 -23.89 18.83
C CYS A 408 -11.09 -23.86 20.22
N ARG A 409 -10.34 -24.11 21.29
CA ARG A 409 -10.87 -23.99 22.65
C ARG A 409 -11.30 -22.58 23.02
N TYR A 410 -10.47 -21.59 22.66
CA TYR A 410 -10.76 -20.18 22.94
C TYR A 410 -11.98 -19.68 22.16
N LEU A 411 -12.03 -19.99 20.86
CA LEU A 411 -13.09 -19.57 19.94
C LEU A 411 -14.34 -20.46 20.02
N ARG A 412 -14.28 -21.59 20.74
CA ARG A 412 -15.34 -22.59 20.86
C ARG A 412 -15.81 -23.12 19.50
N CYS A 413 -14.87 -23.45 18.64
CA CYS A 413 -15.08 -24.00 17.30
C CYS A 413 -14.30 -25.32 17.11
N THR A 414 -14.46 -25.95 15.97
CA THR A 414 -13.65 -27.11 15.54
C THR A 414 -12.59 -26.64 14.53
N PRO A 415 -11.55 -27.47 14.26
CA PRO A 415 -10.56 -27.12 13.23
C PRO A 415 -11.19 -26.81 11.87
N GLU A 416 -12.28 -27.50 11.49
CA GLU A 416 -12.98 -27.30 10.20
C GLU A 416 -13.74 -25.97 10.14
N THR A 417 -14.12 -25.41 11.28
CA THR A 417 -14.85 -24.14 11.39
C THR A 417 -13.99 -23.01 11.96
N LEU A 418 -12.67 -23.20 12.05
CA LEU A 418 -11.77 -22.25 12.70
C LEU A 418 -11.71 -20.91 11.97
N THR A 419 -11.68 -20.91 10.65
CA THR A 419 -11.67 -19.68 9.84
C THR A 419 -12.91 -18.82 10.12
N GLU A 420 -14.09 -19.43 10.09
CA GLU A 420 -15.34 -18.75 10.47
C GLU A 420 -15.32 -18.30 11.94
N GLY A 421 -14.78 -19.11 12.84
CA GLY A 421 -14.59 -18.76 14.25
C GLY A 421 -13.72 -17.52 14.44
N MET A 422 -12.60 -17.39 13.71
CA MET A 422 -11.75 -16.22 13.75
C MET A 422 -12.44 -14.97 13.16
N ILE A 423 -13.13 -15.12 12.04
CA ILE A 423 -13.93 -14.03 11.44
C ILE A 423 -14.98 -13.53 12.45
N CYS A 424 -15.77 -14.44 13.01
CA CYS A 424 -16.79 -14.10 14.02
C CYS A 424 -16.18 -13.41 15.24
N ALA A 425 -15.03 -13.87 15.72
CA ALA A 425 -14.34 -13.26 16.85
C ALA A 425 -13.83 -11.85 16.53
N CYS A 426 -13.31 -11.62 15.33
CA CYS A 426 -12.98 -10.25 14.86
C CYS A 426 -14.21 -9.35 14.86
N LEU A 427 -15.32 -9.82 14.29
CA LEU A 427 -16.57 -9.05 14.23
C LEU A 427 -17.18 -8.83 15.64
N ALA A 428 -17.08 -9.80 16.54
CA ALA A 428 -17.58 -9.70 17.91
C ALA A 428 -16.71 -8.82 18.82
N SER A 429 -15.43 -8.63 18.48
CA SER A 429 -14.45 -7.91 19.32
C SER A 429 -14.90 -6.50 19.67
N VAL A 430 -14.27 -5.90 20.69
CA VAL A 430 -14.53 -4.52 21.12
C VAL A 430 -13.92 -3.48 20.16
N SER A 431 -13.03 -3.88 19.27
CA SER A 431 -12.40 -3.00 18.27
C SER A 431 -13.46 -2.22 17.48
N ASP A 432 -13.26 -0.92 17.30
CA ASP A 432 -14.19 -0.08 16.54
C ASP A 432 -14.27 -0.52 15.06
N THR A 433 -13.19 -1.02 14.50
CA THR A 433 -13.15 -1.49 13.10
C THR A 433 -12.66 -2.95 13.03
N ALA A 434 -13.30 -3.75 12.16
CA ALA A 434 -12.84 -5.11 11.80
C ALA A 434 -12.68 -5.20 10.29
N ILE A 435 -11.48 -5.54 9.82
CA ILE A 435 -11.17 -5.71 8.39
C ILE A 435 -10.70 -7.14 8.15
N ILE A 436 -11.38 -7.85 7.28
CA ILE A 436 -11.11 -9.25 6.99
C ILE A 436 -10.60 -9.38 5.55
N PRO A 437 -9.45 -10.07 5.31
CA PRO A 437 -9.02 -10.37 3.95
C PRO A 437 -10.08 -11.13 3.16
N LEU A 438 -10.27 -10.78 1.89
CA LEU A 438 -11.23 -11.48 1.04
C LEU A 438 -10.94 -12.99 0.93
N ALA A 439 -9.66 -13.36 0.93
CA ALA A 439 -9.23 -14.77 0.89
C ALA A 439 -9.76 -15.58 2.08
N ASP A 440 -9.88 -14.97 3.27
CA ASP A 440 -10.44 -15.62 4.45
C ASP A 440 -11.95 -15.79 4.33
N TRP A 441 -12.67 -14.81 3.80
CA TRP A 441 -14.11 -14.95 3.50
C TRP A 441 -14.41 -16.03 2.46
N LEU A 442 -13.46 -16.30 1.57
CA LEU A 442 -13.55 -17.35 0.55
C LEU A 442 -13.00 -18.69 1.03
N HIS A 443 -12.51 -18.78 2.26
CA HIS A 443 -11.86 -19.98 2.83
C HIS A 443 -10.72 -20.53 1.95
N LEU A 444 -9.92 -19.63 1.35
CA LEU A 444 -8.80 -20.02 0.50
C LEU A 444 -7.57 -20.39 1.34
N GLY A 445 -6.81 -21.38 0.84
CA GLY A 445 -5.58 -21.84 1.46
C GLY A 445 -4.37 -20.92 1.19
N SER A 446 -3.18 -21.44 1.46
CA SER A 446 -1.90 -20.69 1.34
C SER A 446 -1.61 -20.21 -0.09
N GLU A 447 -2.25 -20.76 -1.10
CA GLU A 447 -2.16 -20.33 -2.50
C GLU A 447 -2.66 -18.90 -2.73
N ALA A 448 -3.53 -18.42 -1.84
CA ALA A 448 -4.05 -17.06 -1.88
C ALA A 448 -3.24 -16.06 -1.02
N ARG A 449 -2.10 -16.46 -0.49
CA ARG A 449 -1.20 -15.56 0.24
C ARG A 449 -0.68 -14.46 -0.69
N ILE A 450 -0.72 -13.21 -0.21
CA ILE A 450 -0.31 -12.03 -0.98
C ILE A 450 1.20 -11.80 -0.89
N ASN A 451 1.73 -11.81 0.34
CA ASN A 451 3.15 -11.55 0.60
C ASN A 451 3.71 -12.50 1.65
N THR A 452 4.97 -12.91 1.45
CA THR A 452 5.80 -13.55 2.46
C THR A 452 6.98 -12.61 2.71
N PRO A 453 7.02 -11.91 3.86
CA PRO A 453 8.10 -10.98 4.17
C PRO A 453 9.48 -11.61 4.03
N SER A 454 10.47 -10.81 3.65
CA SER A 454 11.87 -11.23 3.43
C SER A 454 12.07 -12.23 2.29
N THR A 455 11.09 -12.39 1.38
CA THR A 455 11.22 -13.24 0.18
C THR A 455 10.98 -12.44 -1.10
N GLN A 456 11.46 -12.97 -2.23
CA GLN A 456 11.26 -12.35 -3.56
C GLN A 456 10.67 -13.36 -4.55
N GLY A 457 10.04 -12.84 -5.61
CA GLY A 457 9.65 -13.59 -6.80
C GLY A 457 8.24 -14.19 -6.81
N ALA A 458 7.68 -14.59 -5.66
CA ALA A 458 6.34 -15.20 -5.59
C ALA A 458 5.26 -14.27 -5.03
N ASN A 459 5.65 -13.12 -4.49
CA ASN A 459 4.77 -12.18 -3.81
C ASN A 459 3.96 -11.30 -4.79
N TRP A 460 2.86 -10.72 -4.31
CA TRP A 460 2.02 -9.71 -4.99
C TRP A 460 1.33 -10.21 -6.25
N ARG A 461 1.19 -11.54 -6.42
CA ARG A 461 0.71 -12.17 -7.67
C ARG A 461 -0.68 -12.77 -7.58
N TRP A 462 -1.17 -13.06 -6.38
CA TRP A 462 -2.47 -13.70 -6.24
C TRP A 462 -3.60 -12.83 -6.81
N ARG A 463 -4.51 -13.48 -7.56
CA ARG A 463 -5.69 -12.85 -8.14
C ARG A 463 -6.92 -13.71 -7.98
N LEU A 464 -8.06 -13.05 -7.83
CA LEU A 464 -9.36 -13.67 -7.93
C LEU A 464 -9.62 -14.03 -9.40
N ALA A 465 -9.72 -15.34 -9.69
CA ALA A 465 -9.87 -15.84 -11.06
C ALA A 465 -11.31 -15.75 -11.58
N GLN A 466 -12.28 -15.69 -10.67
CA GLN A 466 -13.72 -15.75 -10.97
C GLN A 466 -14.43 -14.59 -10.27
N PRO A 467 -15.58 -14.11 -10.80
CA PRO A 467 -16.46 -13.22 -10.06
C PRO A 467 -16.87 -13.82 -8.71
N LEU A 468 -17.10 -12.96 -7.72
CA LEU A 468 -17.51 -13.38 -6.39
C LEU A 468 -18.89 -14.07 -6.42
N PRO A 469 -19.06 -15.16 -5.64
CA PRO A 469 -20.37 -15.81 -5.52
C PRO A 469 -21.41 -14.85 -4.94
N ALA A 470 -22.59 -14.76 -5.57
CA ALA A 470 -23.66 -13.87 -5.08
C ALA A 470 -24.09 -14.19 -3.63
N ALA A 471 -24.04 -15.46 -3.22
CA ALA A 471 -24.37 -15.88 -1.86
C ALA A 471 -23.39 -15.32 -0.81
N LEU A 472 -22.14 -15.03 -1.19
CA LEU A 472 -21.13 -14.54 -0.27
C LEU A 472 -21.48 -13.16 0.29
N ALA A 473 -21.97 -12.23 -0.55
CA ALA A 473 -22.41 -10.91 -0.08
C ALA A 473 -23.49 -11.03 0.99
N GLY A 474 -24.47 -11.90 0.78
CA GLY A 474 -25.56 -12.17 1.74
C GLY A 474 -25.03 -12.74 3.07
N HIS A 475 -24.09 -13.69 3.03
CA HIS A 475 -23.45 -14.25 4.22
C HIS A 475 -22.69 -13.19 5.02
N ILE A 476 -21.84 -12.41 4.36
CA ILE A 476 -21.10 -11.32 5.00
C ILE A 476 -22.08 -10.28 5.59
N ALA A 477 -23.13 -9.88 4.86
CA ALA A 477 -24.12 -8.94 5.32
C ALA A 477 -24.87 -9.43 6.56
N ALA A 478 -25.17 -10.74 6.64
CA ALA A 478 -25.81 -11.35 7.79
C ALA A 478 -24.94 -11.25 9.05
N LEU A 479 -23.66 -11.62 8.95
CA LEU A 479 -22.72 -11.52 10.07
C LEU A 479 -22.44 -10.06 10.45
N THR A 480 -22.26 -9.17 9.47
CA THR A 480 -22.09 -7.73 9.70
C THR A 480 -23.26 -7.14 10.49
N THR A 481 -24.48 -7.56 10.15
CA THR A 481 -25.70 -7.15 10.85
C THR A 481 -25.79 -7.75 12.25
N LEU A 482 -25.48 -9.04 12.40
CA LEU A 482 -25.51 -9.74 13.70
C LEU A 482 -24.58 -9.07 14.72
N TYR A 483 -23.40 -8.61 14.28
CA TYR A 483 -22.40 -7.98 15.16
C TYR A 483 -22.49 -6.44 15.17
N GLU A 484 -23.56 -5.86 14.66
CA GLU A 484 -23.83 -4.41 14.67
C GLU A 484 -22.70 -3.56 14.05
N ARG A 485 -22.15 -4.03 12.90
CA ARG A 485 -21.10 -3.34 12.14
C ARG A 485 -21.60 -2.74 10.82
N VAL A 486 -22.92 -2.64 10.66
CA VAL A 486 -23.54 -2.08 9.45
C VAL A 486 -23.19 -0.60 9.33
N PRO A 487 -22.88 -0.09 8.12
CA PRO A 487 -22.67 1.32 7.88
C PRO A 487 -23.86 2.13 8.43
N LYS A 488 -23.60 3.13 9.26
CA LYS A 488 -24.63 4.10 9.63
C LYS A 488 -24.73 5.09 8.48
N ALA A 489 -25.96 5.47 8.13
CA ALA A 489 -26.18 6.52 7.14
C ALA A 489 -25.30 7.73 7.50
N LEU A 490 -24.46 8.16 6.56
CA LEU A 490 -23.60 9.34 6.66
C LEU A 490 -24.45 10.60 6.66
#